data_12299e372b8c2432cd567b58b266a46b
#
_entry.id   12299e372b8c2432cd567b58b266a46b
#
_cell.length_a   1.000
_cell.length_b   1.000
_cell.length_c   1.000
_cell.angle_alpha   90.00
_cell.angle_beta   90.00
_cell.angle_gamma   90.00
#
_symmetry.space_group_name_H-M   'P 1'
#
loop_
_entity.id
_entity.type
_entity.pdbx_description
1 polymer ?
#
loop_
_entity_poly.entity_id
_entity_poly.type
_entity_poly.pdbx_seq_one_letter_code
_entity_poly.pdbx_strand_id
1 'polypeptide(L)'
;METSGYKYLDRIDSPRDLKQLALDELPLYCDELRRYIIEECSVHPGHLASSLGAVELAAALHYVFDAPDDRIVWDVGHQTYAHKIITGRREAFRTKRQLGGISGFPRMDESPYDAFGGGHASVSISAAFGMAKAAELRGKKHKVVAVIGDGSMTGGLAFEGLNNAGASKNTDLLVILNDNNMAIDQATGALKNYLLKISTSVHYNRFKRRVWGLLSHTPRLLHLCRRMWNGIKLGLLNNSNLFESPNFRYFGPVDGHNLPDLVRTLRAMCDIEGPKLLHVMTVKGKGYRPAETDQSVWHAPGRFNPDTGERIASTGDIARYQDVFGQTLLDLARMDERVVGITPAMPSGCSMNILMREMPERCFDVGIAEEHAVTFSAGLAASGMRPFCNIYSSFMQRAYDNVIHDVAIQDLPVVLCLDRGGLVGEDGATHHGVFDMAAFGAVPGLVIAAPMDERELRNLMYTALQTGHPFMLRYPRGCGVGAPWRDEPFELLPVGRGRCLREGEDVALLTIGTTAAAGVRAAERVAAAGVDVAHYDLRYVKPLDEKLLDDVGRRFRRVVTVEDGCLRGGVGEAVTAWFSRKGHAVEVRSLGIGDTWVSHGTPAQLQALCGYDEEHIFDELMKK
;
A
#
# COMPACT_ATOMS: atom_id res chain seq x y z
N MET A 1 -16.38 -14.67 -32.59
CA MET A 1 -16.44 -13.82 -31.42
C MET A 1 -17.79 -14.05 -30.76
N GLU A 2 -17.82 -14.72 -29.61
CA GLU A 2 -19.04 -14.77 -28.82
C GLU A 2 -19.35 -13.33 -28.39
N THR A 3 -20.54 -12.86 -28.70
CA THR A 3 -21.02 -11.55 -28.29
C THR A 3 -21.06 -11.54 -26.76
N SER A 4 -20.27 -10.72 -26.09
CA SER A 4 -20.12 -10.65 -24.62
C SER A 4 -21.42 -10.23 -23.91
N GLY A 5 -22.46 -9.92 -24.63
CA GLY A 5 -23.77 -9.47 -24.11
C GLY A 5 -23.78 -8.04 -23.61
N TYR A 6 -22.72 -7.25 -23.87
CA TYR A 6 -22.65 -5.83 -23.51
C TYR A 6 -22.96 -4.94 -24.73
N LYS A 7 -23.97 -4.09 -24.62
CA LYS A 7 -24.40 -3.23 -25.72
C LYS A 7 -23.47 -2.01 -25.91
N TYR A 8 -23.04 -1.39 -24.82
CA TYR A 8 -22.21 -0.20 -24.83
C TYR A 8 -20.74 -0.51 -24.63
N LEU A 9 -20.40 -1.38 -23.70
CA LEU A 9 -19.01 -1.73 -23.38
C LEU A 9 -18.26 -2.33 -24.57
N ASP A 10 -18.94 -3.12 -25.42
CA ASP A 10 -18.34 -3.73 -26.62
C ASP A 10 -17.99 -2.74 -27.73
N ARG A 11 -18.45 -1.50 -27.63
CA ARG A 11 -18.22 -0.42 -28.61
C ARG A 11 -17.16 0.59 -28.17
N ILE A 12 -16.64 0.45 -26.96
CA ILE A 12 -15.74 1.45 -26.34
C ILE A 12 -14.41 0.79 -26.06
N ASP A 13 -13.41 1.09 -26.90
CA ASP A 13 -12.01 0.66 -26.72
C ASP A 13 -11.06 1.84 -26.43
N SER A 14 -11.58 3.08 -26.45
CA SER A 14 -10.78 4.27 -26.18
C SER A 14 -11.63 5.39 -25.57
N PRO A 15 -10.99 6.38 -24.92
CA PRO A 15 -11.69 7.62 -24.52
C PRO A 15 -12.36 8.35 -25.67
N ARG A 16 -11.82 8.21 -26.88
CA ARG A 16 -12.42 8.82 -28.09
C ARG A 16 -13.78 8.20 -28.42
N ASP A 17 -13.90 6.88 -28.26
CA ASP A 17 -15.17 6.19 -28.50
C ASP A 17 -16.20 6.55 -27.42
N LEU A 18 -15.76 6.64 -26.15
CA LEU A 18 -16.59 7.08 -25.04
C LEU A 18 -17.21 8.47 -25.29
N LYS A 19 -16.44 9.39 -25.88
CA LYS A 19 -16.92 10.74 -26.21
C LYS A 19 -17.99 10.79 -27.30
N GLN A 20 -18.20 9.69 -28.04
CA GLN A 20 -19.28 9.59 -29.05
C GLN A 20 -20.63 9.22 -28.42
N LEU A 21 -20.65 8.73 -27.20
CA LEU A 21 -21.91 8.44 -26.50
C LEU A 21 -22.66 9.74 -26.19
N ALA A 22 -23.99 9.69 -26.31
CA ALA A 22 -24.83 10.75 -25.79
C ALA A 22 -24.77 10.77 -24.25
N LEU A 23 -25.01 11.94 -23.66
CA LEU A 23 -24.87 12.13 -22.21
C LEU A 23 -25.80 11.23 -21.38
N ASP A 24 -26.96 10.87 -21.94
CA ASP A 24 -27.95 9.97 -21.34
C ASP A 24 -27.60 8.47 -21.55
N GLU A 25 -26.70 8.14 -22.46
CA GLU A 25 -26.17 6.78 -22.64
C GLU A 25 -25.04 6.45 -21.65
N LEU A 26 -24.31 7.47 -21.15
CA LEU A 26 -23.16 7.26 -20.24
C LEU A 26 -23.54 6.47 -18.97
N PRO A 27 -24.67 6.71 -18.28
CA PRO A 27 -25.05 5.87 -17.13
C PRO A 27 -25.20 4.38 -17.50
N LEU A 28 -25.78 4.07 -18.67
CA LEU A 28 -25.94 2.70 -19.13
C LEU A 28 -24.59 2.02 -19.42
N TYR A 29 -23.66 2.77 -20.00
CA TYR A 29 -22.27 2.32 -20.16
C TYR A 29 -21.59 2.05 -18.80
N CYS A 30 -21.77 2.94 -17.82
CA CYS A 30 -21.21 2.76 -16.49
C CYS A 30 -21.76 1.51 -15.77
N ASP A 31 -23.03 1.20 -15.97
CA ASP A 31 -23.64 -0.01 -15.40
C ASP A 31 -23.06 -1.29 -16.02
N GLU A 32 -22.83 -1.32 -17.34
CA GLU A 32 -22.16 -2.45 -18.00
C GLU A 32 -20.70 -2.56 -17.57
N LEU A 33 -19.98 -1.47 -17.49
CA LEU A 33 -18.58 -1.42 -17.03
C LEU A 33 -18.45 -1.94 -15.59
N ARG A 34 -19.38 -1.54 -14.70
CA ARG A 34 -19.45 -2.02 -13.32
C ARG A 34 -19.67 -3.52 -13.24
N ARG A 35 -20.64 -4.05 -14.02
CA ARG A 35 -20.92 -5.47 -14.10
C ARG A 35 -19.69 -6.25 -14.55
N TYR A 36 -19.01 -5.80 -15.61
CA TYR A 36 -17.77 -6.41 -16.09
C TYR A 36 -16.66 -6.43 -15.03
N ILE A 37 -16.47 -5.34 -14.29
CA ILE A 37 -15.50 -5.29 -13.19
C ILE A 37 -15.83 -6.31 -12.10
N ILE A 38 -17.11 -6.48 -11.74
CA ILE A 38 -17.55 -7.46 -10.73
C ILE A 38 -17.27 -8.88 -11.21
N GLU A 39 -17.68 -9.21 -12.44
CA GLU A 39 -17.49 -10.53 -13.06
C GLU A 39 -15.99 -10.90 -13.11
N GLU A 40 -15.15 -10.00 -13.62
CA GLU A 40 -13.71 -10.24 -13.72
C GLU A 40 -12.99 -10.30 -12.37
N CYS A 41 -13.42 -9.51 -11.38
CA CYS A 41 -12.85 -9.55 -10.04
C CYS A 41 -13.31 -10.76 -9.22
N SER A 42 -14.42 -11.40 -9.59
CA SER A 42 -14.88 -12.63 -8.95
C SER A 42 -13.94 -13.81 -9.20
N VAL A 43 -13.32 -13.84 -10.39
CA VAL A 43 -12.38 -14.89 -10.85
C VAL A 43 -10.93 -14.48 -10.59
N HIS A 44 -10.57 -13.25 -10.94
CA HIS A 44 -9.24 -12.66 -10.79
C HIS A 44 -9.29 -11.52 -9.75
N PRO A 45 -9.09 -11.81 -8.46
CA PRO A 45 -9.29 -10.85 -7.38
C PRO A 45 -8.44 -9.59 -7.50
N GLY A 46 -8.97 -8.48 -6.97
CA GLY A 46 -8.31 -7.19 -6.94
C GLY A 46 -9.05 -6.19 -6.07
N HIS A 47 -8.76 -4.89 -6.25
CA HIS A 47 -9.36 -3.78 -5.52
C HIS A 47 -10.78 -3.48 -6.02
N LEU A 48 -11.77 -4.26 -5.57
CA LEU A 48 -13.13 -4.21 -6.11
C LEU A 48 -13.91 -2.98 -5.65
N ALA A 49 -14.15 -2.83 -4.34
CA ALA A 49 -15.06 -1.80 -3.84
C ALA A 49 -14.60 -0.37 -4.18
N SER A 50 -13.29 -0.12 -4.12
CA SER A 50 -12.72 1.18 -4.48
C SER A 50 -12.93 1.51 -5.96
N SER A 51 -12.75 0.53 -6.84
CA SER A 51 -12.94 0.68 -8.28
C SER A 51 -14.43 0.88 -8.63
N LEU A 52 -15.34 0.15 -7.98
CA LEU A 52 -16.79 0.31 -8.19
C LEU A 52 -17.27 1.72 -7.79
N GLY A 53 -16.71 2.29 -6.73
CA GLY A 53 -17.05 3.66 -6.29
C GLY A 53 -16.56 4.75 -7.25
N ALA A 54 -15.62 4.48 -8.14
CA ALA A 54 -15.01 5.46 -9.03
C ALA A 54 -15.39 5.29 -10.52
N VAL A 55 -16.36 4.42 -10.85
CA VAL A 55 -16.76 4.14 -12.24
C VAL A 55 -17.24 5.39 -12.95
N GLU A 56 -18.20 6.12 -12.39
CA GLU A 56 -18.75 7.33 -12.97
C GLU A 56 -17.70 8.46 -13.01
N LEU A 57 -16.86 8.57 -12.00
CA LEU A 57 -15.78 9.55 -11.97
C LEU A 57 -14.77 9.30 -13.10
N ALA A 58 -14.36 8.04 -13.30
CA ALA A 58 -13.46 7.68 -14.40
C ALA A 58 -14.08 7.96 -15.77
N ALA A 59 -15.34 7.57 -15.97
CA ALA A 59 -16.08 7.85 -17.20
C ALA A 59 -16.21 9.37 -17.46
N ALA A 60 -16.58 10.16 -16.45
CA ALA A 60 -16.70 11.60 -16.58
C ALA A 60 -15.37 12.29 -16.92
N LEU A 61 -14.26 11.84 -16.29
CA LEU A 61 -12.92 12.36 -16.57
C LEU A 61 -12.51 12.11 -18.02
N HIS A 62 -12.66 10.88 -18.51
CA HIS A 62 -12.33 10.53 -19.91
C HIS A 62 -13.31 11.10 -20.93
N TYR A 63 -14.54 11.45 -20.51
CA TYR A 63 -15.51 12.11 -21.36
C TYR A 63 -15.23 13.62 -21.51
N VAL A 64 -14.61 14.25 -20.50
CA VAL A 64 -14.37 15.71 -20.51
C VAL A 64 -12.94 16.04 -20.95
N PHE A 65 -11.94 15.37 -20.39
CA PHE A 65 -10.52 15.67 -20.66
C PHE A 65 -10.00 14.90 -21.88
N ASP A 66 -9.03 15.48 -22.57
CA ASP A 66 -8.40 14.92 -23.78
C ASP A 66 -7.13 14.13 -23.43
N ALA A 67 -7.29 13.11 -22.55
CA ALA A 67 -6.19 12.22 -22.26
C ALA A 67 -5.78 11.40 -23.52
N PRO A 68 -4.47 11.14 -23.76
CA PRO A 68 -3.35 11.34 -22.83
C PRO A 68 -2.69 12.73 -22.87
N ASP A 69 -3.13 13.66 -23.73
CA ASP A 69 -2.58 15.01 -23.77
C ASP A 69 -2.86 15.74 -22.45
N ASP A 70 -4.11 15.77 -22.01
CA ASP A 70 -4.45 16.11 -20.64
C ASP A 70 -3.98 15.01 -19.69
N ARG A 71 -3.43 15.39 -18.53
CA ARG A 71 -2.82 14.47 -17.58
C ARG A 71 -3.76 14.20 -16.41
N ILE A 72 -4.13 12.92 -16.23
CA ILE A 72 -4.94 12.47 -15.09
C ILE A 72 -4.04 11.61 -14.20
N VAL A 73 -3.74 12.10 -12.99
CA VAL A 73 -2.91 11.41 -12.00
C VAL A 73 -3.81 10.83 -10.91
N TRP A 74 -3.82 9.52 -10.78
CA TRP A 74 -4.59 8.80 -9.79
C TRP A 74 -3.77 8.52 -8.54
N ASP A 75 -4.23 8.98 -7.37
CA ASP A 75 -3.61 8.66 -6.09
C ASP A 75 -3.83 7.18 -5.74
N VAL A 76 -2.82 6.51 -5.21
CA VAL A 76 -2.78 5.05 -4.98
C VAL A 76 -3.01 4.26 -6.26
N GLY A 77 -4.08 4.52 -6.98
CA GLY A 77 -4.45 3.81 -8.20
C GLY A 77 -5.29 2.54 -7.98
N HIS A 78 -5.68 2.22 -6.76
CA HIS A 78 -6.57 1.08 -6.45
C HIS A 78 -8.02 1.28 -6.93
N GLN A 79 -8.37 2.45 -7.44
CA GLN A 79 -9.68 2.85 -7.97
C GLN A 79 -9.70 2.96 -9.50
N THR A 80 -8.69 2.41 -10.21
CA THR A 80 -8.46 2.69 -11.64
C THR A 80 -8.90 1.59 -12.60
N TYR A 81 -9.67 0.60 -12.16
CA TYR A 81 -10.09 -0.47 -13.07
C TYR A 81 -10.96 0.05 -14.21
N ALA A 82 -11.90 0.96 -13.93
CA ALA A 82 -12.66 1.65 -14.97
C ALA A 82 -11.76 2.44 -15.93
N HIS A 83 -10.75 3.17 -15.41
CA HIS A 83 -9.76 3.88 -16.22
C HIS A 83 -9.00 2.93 -17.16
N LYS A 84 -8.52 1.78 -16.67
CA LYS A 84 -7.81 0.79 -17.51
C LYS A 84 -8.70 0.26 -18.65
N ILE A 85 -9.95 -0.06 -18.35
CA ILE A 85 -10.88 -0.60 -19.33
C ILE A 85 -11.23 0.46 -20.39
N ILE A 86 -11.56 1.69 -19.97
CA ILE A 86 -11.87 2.82 -20.88
C ILE A 86 -10.69 3.13 -21.82
N THR A 87 -9.47 2.89 -21.37
CA THR A 87 -8.23 3.20 -22.11
C THR A 87 -7.68 2.03 -22.91
N GLY A 88 -8.54 1.08 -23.34
CA GLY A 88 -8.22 0.05 -24.30
C GLY A 88 -7.64 -1.25 -23.72
N ARG A 89 -7.65 -1.42 -22.39
CA ARG A 89 -7.08 -2.60 -21.73
C ARG A 89 -8.13 -3.60 -21.27
N ARG A 90 -9.33 -3.62 -21.88
CA ARG A 90 -10.44 -4.51 -21.48
C ARG A 90 -10.05 -5.99 -21.55
N GLU A 91 -9.51 -6.45 -22.67
CA GLU A 91 -9.09 -7.84 -22.81
C GLU A 91 -7.91 -8.19 -21.90
N ALA A 92 -6.91 -7.31 -21.82
CA ALA A 92 -5.77 -7.47 -20.93
C ALA A 92 -6.17 -7.47 -19.45
N PHE A 93 -7.30 -6.86 -19.09
CA PHE A 93 -7.80 -6.81 -17.72
C PHE A 93 -8.07 -8.19 -17.10
N ARG A 94 -8.33 -9.21 -17.95
CA ARG A 94 -8.47 -10.61 -17.54
C ARG A 94 -7.20 -11.21 -16.96
N THR A 95 -6.04 -10.63 -17.28
CA THR A 95 -4.73 -11.08 -16.79
C THR A 95 -4.17 -10.20 -15.68
N LYS A 96 -4.98 -9.27 -15.15
CA LYS A 96 -4.53 -8.35 -14.12
C LYS A 96 -3.93 -9.07 -12.91
N ARG A 97 -2.80 -8.56 -12.41
CA ARG A 97 -2.11 -9.07 -11.22
C ARG A 97 -1.55 -10.50 -11.35
N GLN A 98 -1.55 -11.06 -12.57
CA GLN A 98 -0.94 -12.35 -12.86
C GLN A 98 0.42 -12.15 -13.53
N LEU A 99 1.34 -13.10 -13.37
CA LEU A 99 2.67 -13.04 -13.99
C LEU A 99 2.54 -12.88 -15.50
N GLY A 100 3.20 -11.86 -16.06
CA GLY A 100 3.11 -11.50 -17.49
C GLY A 100 1.82 -10.75 -17.90
N GLY A 101 0.89 -10.53 -16.99
CA GLY A 101 -0.33 -9.75 -17.22
C GLY A 101 -0.17 -8.27 -16.87
N ILE A 102 -1.29 -7.52 -16.87
CA ILE A 102 -1.28 -6.10 -16.51
C ILE A 102 -1.27 -5.88 -15.01
N SER A 103 -0.71 -4.75 -14.58
CA SER A 103 -0.67 -4.32 -13.18
C SER A 103 -2.07 -4.03 -12.61
N GLY A 104 -2.24 -4.21 -11.31
CA GLY A 104 -3.40 -3.73 -10.56
C GLY A 104 -3.46 -2.21 -10.37
N PHE A 105 -2.33 -1.52 -10.63
CA PHE A 105 -2.17 -0.06 -10.50
C PHE A 105 -1.78 0.57 -11.82
N PRO A 106 -1.94 1.90 -12.01
CA PRO A 106 -1.41 2.59 -13.18
C PRO A 106 0.11 2.41 -13.30
N ARG A 107 0.59 2.21 -14.53
CA ARG A 107 2.02 2.12 -14.88
C ARG A 107 2.30 2.86 -16.19
N MET A 108 3.31 3.73 -16.16
CA MET A 108 3.66 4.56 -17.33
C MET A 108 4.17 3.74 -18.53
N ASP A 109 4.76 2.58 -18.28
CA ASP A 109 5.23 1.64 -19.30
C ASP A 109 4.12 0.72 -19.84
N GLU A 110 2.95 0.69 -19.20
CA GLU A 110 1.79 -0.11 -19.62
C GLU A 110 0.88 0.65 -20.57
N SER A 111 0.72 1.95 -20.38
CA SER A 111 -0.18 2.77 -21.20
C SER A 111 0.19 4.25 -21.17
N PRO A 112 0.06 4.97 -22.33
CA PRO A 112 0.26 6.42 -22.36
C PRO A 112 -0.79 7.20 -21.56
N TYR A 113 -1.92 6.57 -21.22
CA TYR A 113 -2.97 7.15 -20.38
C TYR A 113 -2.62 7.11 -18.89
N ASP A 114 -1.67 6.28 -18.48
CA ASP A 114 -1.17 6.23 -17.11
C ASP A 114 -0.12 7.34 -16.92
N ALA A 115 -0.58 8.57 -16.69
CA ALA A 115 0.28 9.76 -16.62
C ALA A 115 1.34 9.67 -15.50
N PHE A 116 1.08 8.89 -14.44
CA PHE A 116 2.00 8.62 -13.34
C PHE A 116 1.74 7.23 -12.75
N GLY A 117 2.80 6.57 -12.24
CA GLY A 117 2.68 5.26 -11.60
C GLY A 117 1.91 5.34 -10.28
N GLY A 118 1.15 4.28 -9.98
CA GLY A 118 0.38 4.13 -8.73
C GLY A 118 1.00 3.12 -7.77
N GLY A 119 0.38 2.97 -6.59
CA GLY A 119 0.71 2.01 -5.53
C GLY A 119 0.72 2.63 -4.14
N HIS A 120 1.30 3.82 -3.99
CA HIS A 120 1.43 4.54 -2.72
C HIS A 120 0.51 5.76 -2.65
N ALA A 121 0.00 6.07 -1.46
CA ALA A 121 -0.92 7.17 -1.22
C ALA A 121 -0.23 8.55 -1.17
N SER A 122 -1.02 9.61 -1.30
CA SER A 122 -0.64 11.01 -1.05
C SER A 122 0.31 11.63 -2.07
N VAL A 123 0.63 10.94 -3.18
CA VAL A 123 1.63 11.38 -4.18
C VAL A 123 1.04 12.22 -5.32
N SER A 124 -0.27 12.08 -5.58
CA SER A 124 -0.90 12.59 -6.80
C SER A 124 -0.85 14.11 -6.93
N ILE A 125 -1.04 14.85 -5.85
CA ILE A 125 -1.05 16.32 -5.86
C ILE A 125 0.32 16.86 -6.24
N SER A 126 1.39 16.36 -5.60
CA SER A 126 2.76 16.78 -5.89
C SER A 126 3.19 16.43 -7.31
N ALA A 127 2.87 15.20 -7.78
CA ALA A 127 3.18 14.75 -9.14
C ALA A 127 2.43 15.61 -10.19
N ALA A 128 1.13 15.81 -10.00
CA ALA A 128 0.31 16.63 -10.89
C ALA A 128 0.74 18.10 -10.88
N PHE A 129 1.11 18.65 -9.72
CA PHE A 129 1.63 20.00 -9.63
C PHE A 129 2.95 20.16 -10.43
N GLY A 130 3.86 19.19 -10.34
CA GLY A 130 5.07 19.16 -11.15
C GLY A 130 4.78 19.13 -12.66
N MET A 131 3.78 18.33 -13.09
CA MET A 131 3.34 18.28 -14.49
C MET A 131 2.72 19.60 -14.94
N ALA A 132 1.88 20.23 -14.11
CA ALA A 132 1.28 21.52 -14.40
C ALA A 132 2.34 22.63 -14.51
N LYS A 133 3.36 22.61 -13.66
CA LYS A 133 4.52 23.52 -13.76
C LYS A 133 5.32 23.29 -15.04
N ALA A 134 5.55 22.06 -15.43
CA ALA A 134 6.23 21.75 -16.68
C ALA A 134 5.44 22.23 -17.90
N ALA A 135 4.09 22.12 -17.86
CA ALA A 135 3.22 22.67 -18.89
C ALA A 135 3.33 24.21 -18.98
N GLU A 136 3.24 24.88 -17.83
CA GLU A 136 3.40 26.34 -17.72
C GLU A 136 4.75 26.81 -18.33
N LEU A 137 5.86 26.20 -17.91
CA LEU A 137 7.20 26.52 -18.39
C LEU A 137 7.39 26.28 -19.90
N ARG A 138 6.67 25.31 -20.47
CA ARG A 138 6.72 24.99 -21.91
C ARG A 138 5.68 25.75 -22.74
N GLY A 139 4.87 26.62 -22.12
CA GLY A 139 3.75 27.31 -22.77
C GLY A 139 2.66 26.39 -23.33
N LYS A 140 2.52 25.16 -22.75
CA LYS A 140 1.49 24.20 -23.13
C LYS A 140 0.21 24.43 -22.33
N LYS A 141 -0.95 24.22 -22.98
CA LYS A 141 -2.27 24.49 -22.40
C LYS A 141 -3.05 23.22 -21.99
N HIS A 142 -2.38 22.05 -21.94
CA HIS A 142 -3.07 20.85 -21.50
C HIS A 142 -3.44 20.92 -20.02
N LYS A 143 -4.53 20.28 -19.68
CA LYS A 143 -5.05 20.24 -18.31
C LYS A 143 -4.33 19.18 -17.49
N VAL A 144 -4.21 19.44 -16.18
CA VAL A 144 -3.62 18.48 -15.24
C VAL A 144 -4.59 18.30 -14.09
N VAL A 145 -4.95 17.02 -13.84
CA VAL A 145 -5.92 16.61 -12.84
C VAL A 145 -5.26 15.63 -11.88
N ALA A 146 -5.33 15.89 -10.59
CA ALA A 146 -5.00 14.95 -9.53
C ALA A 146 -6.29 14.40 -8.92
N VAL A 147 -6.45 13.08 -8.86
CA VAL A 147 -7.58 12.42 -8.19
C VAL A 147 -7.06 11.78 -6.92
N ILE A 148 -7.51 12.25 -5.76
CA ILE A 148 -7.06 11.79 -4.44
C ILE A 148 -8.27 11.40 -3.57
N GLY A 149 -8.15 10.28 -2.85
CA GLY A 149 -9.15 9.85 -1.87
C GLY A 149 -9.01 10.60 -0.54
N ASP A 150 -10.10 10.66 0.22
CA ASP A 150 -10.14 11.27 1.56
C ASP A 150 -9.15 10.63 2.54
N GLY A 151 -8.98 9.30 2.49
CA GLY A 151 -7.95 8.59 3.27
C GLY A 151 -6.52 9.02 2.90
N SER A 152 -6.22 9.17 1.61
CA SER A 152 -4.90 9.61 1.14
C SER A 152 -4.59 11.08 1.45
N MET A 153 -5.62 11.89 1.74
CA MET A 153 -5.44 13.27 2.19
C MET A 153 -4.86 13.38 3.60
N THR A 154 -4.79 12.30 4.37
CA THR A 154 -4.23 12.32 5.74
C THR A 154 -2.70 12.30 5.76
N GLY A 155 -2.04 11.93 4.67
CA GLY A 155 -0.58 11.91 4.56
C GLY A 155 0.05 13.30 4.43
N GLY A 156 1.21 13.50 5.06
CA GLY A 156 1.94 14.78 5.06
C GLY A 156 2.22 15.32 3.65
N LEU A 157 2.66 14.47 2.73
CA LEU A 157 2.98 14.85 1.35
C LEU A 157 1.78 15.47 0.60
N ALA A 158 0.53 15.06 0.90
CA ALA A 158 -0.66 15.67 0.32
C ALA A 158 -0.82 17.13 0.78
N PHE A 159 -0.58 17.41 2.06
CA PHE A 159 -0.61 18.79 2.61
C PHE A 159 0.55 19.63 2.06
N GLU A 160 1.75 19.09 1.93
CA GLU A 160 2.90 19.77 1.31
C GLU A 160 2.59 20.12 -0.15
N GLY A 161 2.01 19.17 -0.90
CA GLY A 161 1.56 19.39 -2.27
C GLY A 161 0.51 20.49 -2.39
N LEU A 162 -0.51 20.49 -1.52
CA LEU A 162 -1.52 21.56 -1.46
C LEU A 162 -0.90 22.92 -1.12
N ASN A 163 -0.05 22.98 -0.11
CA ASN A 163 0.59 24.22 0.31
C ASN A 163 1.41 24.86 -0.83
N ASN A 164 2.22 24.05 -1.51
CA ASN A 164 3.06 24.53 -2.62
C ASN A 164 2.23 24.90 -3.86
N ALA A 165 1.28 24.06 -4.24
CA ALA A 165 0.43 24.32 -5.40
C ALA A 165 -0.44 25.57 -5.20
N GLY A 166 -0.98 25.77 -3.98
CA GLY A 166 -1.77 26.95 -3.66
C GLY A 166 -1.01 28.26 -3.64
N ALA A 167 0.30 28.24 -3.40
CA ALA A 167 1.16 29.42 -3.55
C ALA A 167 1.37 29.81 -5.03
N SER A 168 1.09 28.93 -5.98
CA SER A 168 1.35 29.09 -7.40
C SER A 168 0.09 29.52 -8.17
N LYS A 169 -0.28 30.78 -8.06
CA LYS A 169 -1.55 31.34 -8.55
C LYS A 169 -1.85 31.11 -10.04
N ASN A 170 -0.82 31.00 -10.87
CA ASN A 170 -0.94 30.89 -12.34
C ASN A 170 -0.93 29.43 -12.82
N THR A 171 -0.61 28.48 -11.97
CA THR A 171 -0.53 27.07 -12.35
C THR A 171 -1.92 26.46 -12.41
N ASP A 172 -2.33 25.98 -13.56
CA ASP A 172 -3.65 25.38 -13.78
C ASP A 172 -3.65 23.91 -13.31
N LEU A 173 -4.06 23.69 -12.07
CA LEU A 173 -4.16 22.38 -11.44
C LEU A 173 -5.58 22.16 -10.90
N LEU A 174 -6.21 21.06 -11.28
CA LEU A 174 -7.46 20.57 -10.70
C LEU A 174 -7.15 19.40 -9.75
N VAL A 175 -7.44 19.57 -8.48
CA VAL A 175 -7.46 18.47 -7.49
C VAL A 175 -8.90 18.01 -7.32
N ILE A 176 -9.17 16.72 -7.52
CA ILE A 176 -10.45 16.07 -7.26
C ILE A 176 -10.32 15.26 -5.98
N LEU A 177 -10.99 15.71 -4.93
CA LEU A 177 -11.12 14.97 -3.69
C LEU A 177 -12.29 13.99 -3.84
N ASN A 178 -11.99 12.71 -3.98
CA ASN A 178 -12.96 11.62 -4.00
C ASN A 178 -13.24 11.18 -2.56
N ASP A 179 -14.32 11.72 -1.99
CA ASP A 179 -14.72 11.48 -0.61
C ASP A 179 -15.79 10.38 -0.55
N ASN A 180 -15.44 9.25 0.03
CA ASN A 180 -16.36 8.15 0.34
C ASN A 180 -16.34 7.77 1.83
N ASN A 181 -15.69 8.58 2.67
CA ASN A 181 -15.55 8.40 4.11
C ASN A 181 -14.88 7.09 4.54
N MET A 182 -14.05 6.52 3.65
CA MET A 182 -13.37 5.24 3.86
C MET A 182 -11.92 5.30 3.33
N ALA A 183 -11.01 4.77 4.16
CA ALA A 183 -9.68 4.32 3.70
C ALA A 183 -9.75 2.83 3.28
N ILE A 184 -8.85 1.97 3.75
CA ILE A 184 -9.04 0.52 3.72
C ILE A 184 -10.12 0.16 4.73
N ASP A 185 -9.95 0.58 5.97
CA ASP A 185 -10.96 0.59 7.03
C ASP A 185 -11.64 1.96 7.12
N GLN A 186 -12.43 2.20 8.17
CA GLN A 186 -13.07 3.51 8.34
C GLN A 186 -12.02 4.61 8.48
N ALA A 187 -12.17 5.72 7.74
CA ALA A 187 -11.27 6.86 7.86
C ALA A 187 -11.22 7.38 9.31
N THR A 188 -10.05 7.85 9.74
CA THR A 188 -9.82 8.35 11.10
C THR A 188 -9.40 9.82 11.10
N GLY A 189 -9.42 10.46 12.29
CA GLY A 189 -8.89 11.80 12.50
C GLY A 189 -9.85 12.96 12.28
N ALA A 190 -9.36 14.17 12.56
CA ALA A 190 -10.16 15.39 12.53
C ALA A 190 -10.61 15.79 11.11
N LEU A 191 -9.83 15.46 10.09
CA LEU A 191 -10.17 15.73 8.69
C LEU A 191 -11.47 15.03 8.27
N LYS A 192 -11.65 13.76 8.66
CA LYS A 192 -12.91 13.02 8.46
C LYS A 192 -14.11 13.78 9.04
N ASN A 193 -14.00 14.19 10.31
CA ASN A 193 -15.08 14.91 11.00
C ASN A 193 -15.39 16.24 10.31
N TYR A 194 -14.36 16.88 9.77
CA TYR A 194 -14.51 18.12 9.01
C TYR A 194 -15.24 17.90 7.68
N LEU A 195 -14.86 16.87 6.90
CA LEU A 195 -15.52 16.51 5.64
C LEU A 195 -16.97 16.10 5.87
N LEU A 196 -17.26 15.31 6.90
CA LEU A 196 -18.63 14.96 7.31
C LEU A 196 -19.49 16.21 7.61
N LYS A 197 -18.95 17.21 8.31
CA LYS A 197 -19.69 18.47 8.58
C LYS A 197 -20.03 19.22 7.30
N ILE A 198 -19.13 19.24 6.32
CA ILE A 198 -19.38 19.87 5.02
C ILE A 198 -20.49 19.11 4.26
N SER A 199 -20.41 17.79 4.21
CA SER A 199 -21.33 16.94 3.44
C SER A 199 -22.74 16.89 4.05
N THR A 200 -22.86 16.95 5.39
CA THR A 200 -24.14 16.86 6.12
C THR A 200 -24.83 18.19 6.35
N SER A 201 -24.22 19.33 6.02
CA SER A 201 -24.80 20.65 6.25
C SER A 201 -26.08 20.88 5.43
N VAL A 202 -27.21 20.81 6.11
CA VAL A 202 -28.56 21.03 5.52
C VAL A 202 -28.72 22.44 4.96
N HIS A 203 -28.13 23.45 5.60
CA HIS A 203 -28.17 24.85 5.17
C HIS A 203 -27.40 25.05 3.86
N TYR A 204 -26.22 24.43 3.75
CA TYR A 204 -25.41 24.47 2.54
C TYR A 204 -26.13 23.79 1.36
N ASN A 205 -26.73 22.62 1.59
CA ASN A 205 -27.43 21.85 0.56
C ASN A 205 -28.74 22.50 0.09
N ARG A 206 -29.51 23.18 0.96
CA ARG A 206 -30.69 23.94 0.59
C ARG A 206 -30.37 25.21 -0.19
N PHE A 207 -29.34 25.92 0.24
CA PHE A 207 -28.88 27.14 -0.41
C PHE A 207 -28.31 26.85 -1.79
N LYS A 208 -27.51 25.80 -1.92
CA LYS A 208 -26.98 25.32 -3.20
C LYS A 208 -28.09 25.05 -4.22
N ARG A 209 -29.15 24.32 -3.85
CA ARG A 209 -30.28 24.03 -4.74
C ARG A 209 -31.00 25.29 -5.21
N ARG A 210 -31.14 26.30 -4.35
CA ARG A 210 -31.79 27.59 -4.73
C ARG A 210 -30.93 28.42 -5.68
N VAL A 211 -29.64 28.48 -5.46
CA VAL A 211 -28.71 29.26 -6.28
C VAL A 211 -28.51 28.63 -7.66
N TRP A 212 -28.33 27.32 -7.75
CA TRP A 212 -28.21 26.63 -9.05
C TRP A 212 -29.51 26.71 -9.86
N GLY A 213 -30.65 26.64 -9.23
CA GLY A 213 -31.94 26.82 -9.91
C GLY A 213 -32.14 28.24 -10.50
N LEU A 214 -31.58 29.26 -9.85
CA LEU A 214 -31.61 30.65 -10.33
C LEU A 214 -30.56 30.95 -11.43
N LEU A 215 -29.38 30.31 -11.36
CA LEU A 215 -28.27 30.57 -12.27
C LEU A 215 -28.37 29.84 -13.62
N SER A 216 -29.21 28.82 -13.73
CA SER A 216 -29.41 28.09 -14.98
C SER A 216 -30.08 28.91 -16.08
N HIS A 217 -30.60 30.10 -15.78
CA HIS A 217 -31.42 30.89 -16.71
C HIS A 217 -30.82 32.21 -17.22
N THR A 218 -29.67 32.71 -16.69
CA THR A 218 -29.08 33.98 -17.15
C THR A 218 -27.58 34.13 -17.00
N PRO A 219 -26.78 34.05 -18.10
CA PRO A 219 -25.31 34.12 -18.06
C PRO A 219 -24.70 35.45 -17.57
N ARG A 220 -25.39 36.56 -17.77
CA ARG A 220 -24.90 37.90 -17.38
C ARG A 220 -24.95 38.19 -15.87
N LEU A 221 -25.84 37.52 -15.14
CA LEU A 221 -25.93 37.65 -13.67
C LEU A 221 -24.82 36.90 -12.94
N LEU A 222 -24.20 35.95 -13.61
CA LEU A 222 -23.11 35.11 -13.07
C LEU A 222 -21.88 35.92 -12.57
N HIS A 223 -21.50 36.99 -13.25
CA HIS A 223 -20.36 37.84 -12.88
C HIS A 223 -20.64 38.74 -11.65
N LEU A 224 -21.85 39.24 -11.54
CA LEU A 224 -22.27 40.09 -10.39
C LEU A 224 -22.47 39.26 -9.14
N CYS A 225 -23.08 38.07 -9.28
CA CYS A 225 -23.27 37.13 -8.19
C CYS A 225 -21.93 36.54 -7.69
N ARG A 226 -20.91 36.38 -8.55
CA ARG A 226 -19.54 35.94 -8.13
C ARG A 226 -18.90 36.93 -7.15
N ARG A 227 -19.05 38.24 -7.34
CA ARG A 227 -18.48 39.24 -6.40
C ARG A 227 -19.25 39.29 -5.07
N MET A 228 -20.57 39.24 -5.13
CA MET A 228 -21.42 39.18 -3.93
C MET A 228 -21.28 37.85 -3.18
N TRP A 229 -21.07 36.72 -3.90
CA TRP A 229 -20.90 35.40 -3.34
C TRP A 229 -19.69 35.30 -2.41
N ASN A 230 -18.54 35.86 -2.83
CA ASN A 230 -17.33 35.90 -2.00
C ASN A 230 -17.52 36.72 -0.71
N GLY A 231 -18.34 37.76 -0.75
CA GLY A 231 -18.67 38.57 0.42
C GLY A 231 -19.63 37.87 1.40
N ILE A 232 -20.65 37.17 0.86
CA ILE A 232 -21.68 36.46 1.66
C ILE A 232 -21.10 35.16 2.28
N LYS A 233 -20.18 34.48 1.56
CA LYS A 233 -19.49 33.28 2.00
C LYS A 233 -18.60 33.54 3.23
N LEU A 234 -17.95 34.72 3.29
CA LEU A 234 -17.14 35.17 4.43
C LEU A 234 -17.98 35.46 5.68
N GLY A 235 -19.26 35.85 5.51
CA GLY A 235 -20.14 36.18 6.65
C GLY A 235 -20.99 35.01 7.18
N LEU A 236 -21.20 33.95 6.39
CA LEU A 236 -22.06 32.81 6.76
C LEU A 236 -21.28 31.55 7.21
N LEU A 237 -20.00 31.47 6.87
CA LEU A 237 -19.09 30.40 7.33
C LEU A 237 -18.08 31.02 8.29
N ASN A 238 -18.36 30.96 9.58
CA ASN A 238 -17.47 31.42 10.67
C ASN A 238 -16.18 30.59 10.79
N ASN A 239 -15.85 29.74 9.80
CA ASN A 239 -14.58 29.00 9.72
C ASN A 239 -14.08 29.04 8.28
N SER A 240 -12.86 29.52 8.07
CA SER A 240 -12.12 29.37 6.81
C SER A 240 -12.11 27.88 6.41
N ASN A 241 -12.52 27.57 5.18
CA ASN A 241 -12.45 26.22 4.64
C ASN A 241 -10.99 25.78 4.61
N LEU A 242 -10.65 24.62 5.16
CA LEU A 242 -9.29 24.07 5.21
C LEU A 242 -8.59 24.15 3.85
N PHE A 243 -9.32 23.94 2.76
CA PHE A 243 -8.77 23.95 1.40
C PHE A 243 -8.65 25.36 0.80
N GLU A 244 -9.34 26.36 1.35
CA GLU A 244 -9.20 27.75 0.94
C GLU A 244 -8.00 28.43 1.64
N SER A 245 -7.58 27.93 2.79
CA SER A 245 -6.40 28.44 3.50
C SER A 245 -5.11 28.37 2.65
N PRO A 246 -4.80 27.29 1.91
CA PRO A 246 -3.68 27.26 0.97
C PRO A 246 -4.00 27.87 -0.40
N ASN A 247 -4.97 28.79 -0.51
CA ASN A 247 -5.37 29.49 -1.73
C ASN A 247 -6.01 28.64 -2.84
N PHE A 248 -6.48 27.43 -2.57
CA PHE A 248 -7.29 26.69 -3.52
C PHE A 248 -8.70 27.26 -3.60
N ARG A 249 -9.22 27.38 -4.82
CA ARG A 249 -10.66 27.62 -4.98
C ARG A 249 -11.43 26.33 -4.78
N TYR A 250 -12.20 26.24 -3.72
CA TYR A 250 -12.97 25.06 -3.37
C TYR A 250 -14.35 25.06 -4.03
N PHE A 251 -14.70 23.91 -4.65
CA PHE A 251 -15.98 23.64 -5.28
C PHE A 251 -16.57 22.33 -4.75
N GLY A 252 -17.86 22.27 -4.56
CA GLY A 252 -18.53 21.06 -4.11
C GLY A 252 -19.19 21.23 -2.74
N PRO A 253 -19.56 20.12 -2.06
CA PRO A 253 -19.52 18.76 -2.59
C PRO A 253 -20.52 18.53 -3.74
N VAL A 254 -20.14 17.68 -4.70
CA VAL A 254 -21.01 17.22 -5.80
C VAL A 254 -21.23 15.72 -5.69
N ASP A 255 -22.38 15.24 -6.15
CA ASP A 255 -22.67 13.80 -6.21
C ASP A 255 -21.88 13.18 -7.37
N GLY A 256 -20.92 12.30 -7.03
CA GLY A 256 -20.05 11.61 -7.98
C GLY A 256 -20.77 10.56 -8.83
N HIS A 257 -21.97 10.13 -8.41
CA HIS A 257 -22.80 9.17 -9.15
C HIS A 257 -23.85 9.84 -10.05
N ASN A 258 -24.05 11.16 -9.93
CA ASN A 258 -24.87 11.92 -10.87
C ASN A 258 -24.01 12.35 -12.07
N LEU A 259 -23.85 11.46 -13.03
CA LEU A 259 -22.95 11.62 -14.17
C LEU A 259 -23.21 12.89 -15.01
N PRO A 260 -24.47 13.26 -15.38
CA PRO A 260 -24.72 14.50 -16.10
C PRO A 260 -24.27 15.76 -15.35
N ASP A 261 -24.48 15.82 -14.03
CA ASP A 261 -24.04 16.94 -13.20
C ASP A 261 -22.52 16.97 -13.03
N LEU A 262 -21.90 15.82 -12.89
CA LEU A 262 -20.44 15.68 -12.77
C LEU A 262 -19.74 16.13 -14.05
N VAL A 263 -20.19 15.69 -15.23
CA VAL A 263 -19.66 16.10 -16.55
C VAL A 263 -19.81 17.62 -16.73
N ARG A 264 -20.99 18.18 -16.39
CA ARG A 264 -21.23 19.63 -16.49
C ARG A 264 -20.29 20.41 -15.57
N THR A 265 -20.09 19.92 -14.34
CA THR A 265 -19.19 20.54 -13.37
C THR A 265 -17.75 20.50 -13.82
N LEU A 266 -17.27 19.36 -14.31
CA LEU A 266 -15.90 19.20 -14.81
C LEU A 266 -15.62 20.10 -16.02
N ARG A 267 -16.56 20.21 -16.97
CA ARG A 267 -16.46 21.16 -18.10
C ARG A 267 -16.33 22.61 -17.61
N ALA A 268 -17.13 23.00 -16.62
CA ALA A 268 -17.03 24.35 -16.04
C ALA A 268 -15.69 24.58 -15.31
N MET A 269 -15.06 23.53 -14.77
CA MET A 269 -13.73 23.63 -14.16
C MET A 269 -12.61 23.85 -15.17
N CYS A 270 -12.78 23.39 -16.42
CA CYS A 270 -11.78 23.61 -17.47
C CYS A 270 -11.55 25.09 -17.80
N ASP A 271 -12.57 25.94 -17.62
CA ASP A 271 -12.53 27.38 -17.91
C ASP A 271 -11.99 28.22 -16.73
N ILE A 272 -11.70 27.58 -15.62
CA ILE A 272 -11.22 28.24 -14.39
C ILE A 272 -9.70 28.11 -14.33
N GLU A 273 -8.98 29.23 -14.32
CA GLU A 273 -7.52 29.24 -14.19
C GLU A 273 -7.05 29.12 -12.72
N GLY A 274 -5.83 28.65 -12.52
CA GLY A 274 -5.16 28.51 -11.23
C GLY A 274 -5.60 27.29 -10.40
N PRO A 275 -5.05 27.12 -9.19
CA PRO A 275 -5.29 25.94 -8.37
C PRO A 275 -6.75 25.89 -7.88
N LYS A 276 -7.39 24.76 -8.09
CA LYS A 276 -8.79 24.50 -7.73
C LYS A 276 -8.99 23.09 -7.21
N LEU A 277 -9.89 22.93 -6.25
CA LEU A 277 -10.27 21.65 -5.67
C LEU A 277 -11.77 21.41 -5.86
N LEU A 278 -12.09 20.27 -6.46
CA LEU A 278 -13.45 19.77 -6.61
C LEU A 278 -13.66 18.62 -5.61
N HIS A 279 -14.58 18.81 -4.67
CA HIS A 279 -15.00 17.78 -3.72
C HIS A 279 -16.14 16.95 -4.33
N VAL A 280 -15.89 15.65 -4.53
CA VAL A 280 -16.81 14.69 -5.14
C VAL A 280 -17.16 13.64 -4.10
N MET A 281 -18.46 13.48 -3.83
CA MET A 281 -18.98 12.45 -2.91
C MET A 281 -19.27 11.19 -3.68
N THR A 282 -18.71 10.05 -3.25
CA THR A 282 -18.96 8.73 -3.84
C THR A 282 -19.32 7.70 -2.78
N VAL A 283 -19.73 6.52 -3.22
CA VAL A 283 -20.01 5.36 -2.36
C VAL A 283 -19.08 4.23 -2.75
N LYS A 284 -18.16 3.85 -1.85
CA LYS A 284 -17.27 2.70 -2.05
C LYS A 284 -18.10 1.43 -2.21
N GLY A 285 -17.85 0.65 -3.28
CA GLY A 285 -18.64 -0.54 -3.60
C GLY A 285 -19.95 -0.29 -4.36
N LYS A 286 -20.18 0.94 -4.86
CA LYS A 286 -21.41 1.36 -5.55
C LYS A 286 -21.91 0.36 -6.58
N GLY A 287 -23.21 0.02 -6.49
CA GLY A 287 -23.91 -0.87 -7.42
C GLY A 287 -23.67 -2.37 -7.16
N TYR A 288 -22.95 -2.73 -6.07
CA TYR A 288 -22.81 -4.10 -5.62
C TYR A 288 -23.13 -4.19 -4.13
N ARG A 289 -24.34 -4.63 -3.79
CA ARG A 289 -24.86 -4.60 -2.43
C ARG A 289 -23.93 -5.19 -1.36
N PRO A 290 -23.26 -6.37 -1.57
CA PRO A 290 -22.31 -6.88 -0.60
C PRO A 290 -21.17 -5.90 -0.30
N ALA A 291 -20.64 -5.23 -1.34
CA ALA A 291 -19.55 -4.28 -1.20
C ALA A 291 -19.98 -2.93 -0.58
N GLU A 292 -21.23 -2.51 -0.79
CA GLU A 292 -21.78 -1.34 -0.12
C GLU A 292 -22.02 -1.58 1.38
N THR A 293 -22.34 -2.83 1.76
CA THR A 293 -22.65 -3.20 3.15
C THR A 293 -21.41 -3.37 4.00
N ASP A 294 -20.35 -4.01 3.46
CA ASP A 294 -19.07 -4.22 4.16
C ASP A 294 -17.90 -3.79 3.29
N GLN A 295 -17.65 -2.49 3.28
CA GLN A 295 -16.67 -1.84 2.41
C GLN A 295 -15.22 -2.24 2.71
N SER A 296 -14.91 -2.66 3.93
CA SER A 296 -13.58 -3.10 4.34
C SER A 296 -13.28 -4.50 3.81
N VAL A 297 -14.17 -5.46 4.01
CA VAL A 297 -14.04 -6.83 3.49
C VAL A 297 -13.97 -6.82 1.96
N TRP A 298 -14.80 -5.99 1.32
CA TRP A 298 -14.88 -5.90 -0.14
C TRP A 298 -13.84 -4.98 -0.78
N HIS A 299 -12.93 -4.43 0.00
CA HIS A 299 -11.77 -3.72 -0.56
C HIS A 299 -10.93 -4.66 -1.46
N ALA A 300 -10.62 -5.86 -0.96
CA ALA A 300 -9.94 -6.92 -1.70
C ALA A 300 -10.51 -8.30 -1.30
N PRO A 301 -11.69 -8.69 -1.82
CA PRO A 301 -12.51 -9.78 -1.25
C PRO A 301 -11.95 -11.20 -1.47
N GLY A 302 -10.92 -11.38 -2.30
CA GLY A 302 -10.55 -12.70 -2.81
C GLY A 302 -11.52 -13.15 -3.90
N ARG A 303 -11.61 -14.48 -4.16
CA ARG A 303 -12.59 -15.06 -5.10
C ARG A 303 -13.96 -15.10 -4.45
N PHE A 304 -15.00 -14.89 -5.25
CA PHE A 304 -16.38 -14.89 -4.78
C PHE A 304 -17.37 -15.24 -5.90
N ASN A 305 -18.57 -15.61 -5.53
CA ASN A 305 -19.68 -15.76 -6.48
C ASN A 305 -20.27 -14.35 -6.76
N PRO A 306 -20.27 -13.87 -8.02
CA PRO A 306 -20.73 -12.52 -8.33
C PRO A 306 -22.23 -12.29 -8.08
N ASP A 307 -23.07 -13.35 -8.16
CA ASP A 307 -24.52 -13.24 -7.99
C ASP A 307 -24.93 -13.22 -6.52
N THR A 308 -24.29 -14.08 -5.70
CA THR A 308 -24.65 -14.25 -4.27
C THR A 308 -23.80 -13.41 -3.33
N GLY A 309 -22.59 -13.02 -3.74
CA GLY A 309 -21.60 -12.39 -2.90
C GLY A 309 -20.91 -13.36 -1.93
N GLU A 310 -21.12 -14.67 -2.08
CA GLU A 310 -20.46 -15.67 -1.25
C GLU A 310 -18.98 -15.74 -1.59
N ARG A 311 -18.13 -15.51 -0.60
CA ARG A 311 -16.67 -15.54 -0.74
C ARG A 311 -16.17 -16.97 -0.66
N ILE A 312 -15.30 -17.35 -1.60
CA ILE A 312 -14.64 -18.65 -1.59
C ILE A 312 -13.50 -18.58 -0.56
N ALA A 313 -13.68 -19.27 0.57
CA ALA A 313 -12.67 -19.32 1.61
C ALA A 313 -11.38 -19.99 1.08
N SER A 314 -10.22 -19.43 1.44
CA SER A 314 -8.97 -20.15 1.30
C SER A 314 -8.98 -21.31 2.32
N THR A 315 -8.96 -22.54 1.84
CA THR A 315 -8.91 -23.73 2.70
C THR A 315 -7.50 -23.87 3.29
N GLY A 316 -7.38 -23.76 4.61
CA GLY A 316 -6.15 -24.06 5.35
C GLY A 316 -6.27 -23.69 6.83
N ASP A 317 -5.88 -24.61 7.71
CA ASP A 317 -5.82 -24.40 9.16
C ASP A 317 -4.55 -23.65 9.61
N ILE A 318 -3.63 -23.36 8.66
CA ILE A 318 -2.36 -22.69 8.97
C ILE A 318 -2.60 -21.20 9.15
N ALA A 319 -2.15 -20.67 10.28
CA ALA A 319 -2.29 -19.25 10.61
C ALA A 319 -1.51 -18.36 9.65
N ARG A 320 -2.07 -17.19 9.32
CA ARG A 320 -1.33 -16.14 8.63
C ARG A 320 -0.42 -15.42 9.62
N TYR A 321 0.75 -15.00 9.17
CA TYR A 321 1.69 -14.27 10.03
C TYR A 321 1.07 -13.04 10.70
N GLN A 322 0.23 -12.28 9.96
CA GLN A 322 -0.49 -11.14 10.53
C GLN A 322 -1.43 -11.53 11.69
N ASP A 323 -2.05 -12.73 11.64
CA ASP A 323 -2.96 -13.19 12.70
C ASP A 323 -2.16 -13.65 13.93
N VAL A 324 -0.99 -14.27 13.72
CA VAL A 324 -0.02 -14.57 14.79
C VAL A 324 0.44 -13.28 15.46
N PHE A 325 0.80 -12.26 14.68
CA PHE A 325 1.17 -10.94 15.20
C PHE A 325 0.04 -10.33 16.04
N GLY A 326 -1.18 -10.24 15.49
CA GLY A 326 -2.31 -9.60 16.18
C GLY A 326 -2.70 -10.28 17.49
N GLN A 327 -2.72 -11.62 17.51
CA GLN A 327 -2.99 -12.38 18.73
C GLN A 327 -1.85 -12.25 19.74
N THR A 328 -0.60 -12.32 19.29
CA THR A 328 0.56 -12.16 20.17
C THR A 328 0.60 -10.77 20.79
N LEU A 329 0.28 -9.72 20.01
CA LEU A 329 0.21 -8.36 20.53
C LEU A 329 -0.82 -8.23 21.65
N LEU A 330 -2.00 -8.85 21.49
CA LEU A 330 -3.02 -8.91 22.55
C LEU A 330 -2.51 -9.64 23.80
N ASP A 331 -1.83 -10.78 23.63
CA ASP A 331 -1.27 -11.54 24.75
C ASP A 331 -0.22 -10.71 25.51
N LEU A 332 0.67 -10.01 24.78
CA LEU A 332 1.68 -9.13 25.38
C LEU A 332 1.04 -7.93 26.08
N ALA A 333 -0.03 -7.34 25.51
CA ALA A 333 -0.75 -6.24 26.13
C ALA A 333 -1.49 -6.65 27.41
N ARG A 334 -1.89 -7.92 27.53
CA ARG A 334 -2.45 -8.49 28.77
C ARG A 334 -1.37 -8.70 29.84
N MET A 335 -0.13 -8.96 29.43
CA MET A 335 1.00 -9.19 30.34
C MET A 335 1.64 -7.89 30.83
N ASP A 336 1.68 -6.85 30.00
CA ASP A 336 2.35 -5.57 30.30
C ASP A 336 1.44 -4.40 29.90
N GLU A 337 1.04 -3.60 30.89
CA GLU A 337 0.16 -2.44 30.67
C GLU A 337 0.76 -1.34 29.81
N ARG A 338 2.08 -1.34 29.61
CA ARG A 338 2.79 -0.37 28.79
C ARG A 338 2.69 -0.68 27.28
N VAL A 339 2.30 -1.91 26.91
CA VAL A 339 2.20 -2.31 25.50
C VAL A 339 1.03 -1.61 24.83
N VAL A 340 1.32 -0.96 23.72
CA VAL A 340 0.34 -0.28 22.84
C VAL A 340 0.61 -0.61 21.38
N GLY A 341 -0.45 -0.65 20.56
CA GLY A 341 -0.38 -0.90 19.12
C GLY A 341 -0.60 0.37 18.31
N ILE A 342 0.21 0.61 17.29
CA ILE A 342 0.09 1.74 16.36
C ILE A 342 0.10 1.21 14.92
N THR A 343 -0.84 1.68 14.09
CA THR A 343 -0.85 1.35 12.66
C THR A 343 -1.35 2.52 11.82
N PRO A 344 -0.77 2.79 10.64
CA PRO A 344 -1.27 3.79 9.71
C PRO A 344 -2.32 3.18 8.76
N ALA A 345 -3.61 3.29 9.12
CA ALA A 345 -4.79 2.89 8.34
C ALA A 345 -4.91 1.40 7.98
N MET A 346 -4.24 0.51 8.74
CA MET A 346 -4.18 -0.92 8.40
C MET A 346 -4.62 -1.87 9.54
N PRO A 347 -5.59 -1.52 10.41
CA PRO A 347 -5.91 -2.35 11.57
C PRO A 347 -6.39 -3.76 11.19
N SER A 348 -7.20 -3.92 10.14
CA SER A 348 -7.61 -5.23 9.64
C SER A 348 -6.49 -5.93 8.84
N GLY A 349 -5.69 -5.15 8.10
CA GLY A 349 -4.62 -5.67 7.26
C GLY A 349 -3.46 -6.30 8.04
N CYS A 350 -3.15 -5.81 9.23
CA CYS A 350 -2.13 -6.36 10.14
C CYS A 350 -2.73 -7.10 11.35
N SER A 351 -4.04 -7.38 11.35
CA SER A 351 -4.79 -8.03 12.45
C SER A 351 -4.71 -7.30 13.81
N MET A 352 -4.35 -6.01 13.83
CA MET A 352 -4.35 -5.18 15.04
C MET A 352 -5.78 -4.89 15.54
N ASN A 353 -6.78 -5.10 14.67
CA ASN A 353 -8.20 -5.08 15.06
C ASN A 353 -8.54 -6.09 16.18
N ILE A 354 -7.69 -7.09 16.44
CA ILE A 354 -7.82 -8.01 17.57
C ILE A 354 -7.60 -7.23 18.87
N LEU A 355 -6.49 -6.51 18.99
CA LEU A 355 -6.21 -5.65 20.15
C LEU A 355 -7.24 -4.51 20.27
N MET A 356 -7.58 -3.87 19.14
CA MET A 356 -8.52 -2.75 19.10
C MET A 356 -9.92 -3.09 19.63
N ARG A 357 -10.38 -4.33 19.47
CA ARG A 357 -11.66 -4.80 20.01
C ARG A 357 -11.63 -5.03 21.52
N GLU A 358 -10.51 -5.55 22.03
CA GLU A 358 -10.37 -5.93 23.44
C GLU A 358 -9.90 -4.76 24.32
N MET A 359 -9.00 -3.91 23.77
CA MET A 359 -8.36 -2.79 24.46
C MET A 359 -8.27 -1.57 23.54
N PRO A 360 -9.40 -0.94 23.18
CA PRO A 360 -9.44 0.15 22.20
C PRO A 360 -8.57 1.35 22.61
N GLU A 361 -8.39 1.61 23.90
CA GLU A 361 -7.57 2.71 24.43
C GLU A 361 -6.07 2.47 24.25
N ARG A 362 -5.65 1.25 23.91
CA ARG A 362 -4.24 0.88 23.67
C ARG A 362 -3.93 0.63 22.21
N CYS A 363 -4.83 0.95 21.30
CA CYS A 363 -4.63 0.73 19.88
C CYS A 363 -4.95 2.00 19.09
N PHE A 364 -3.98 2.49 18.32
CA PHE A 364 -4.06 3.75 17.61
C PHE A 364 -3.97 3.53 16.09
N ASP A 365 -5.05 3.83 15.39
CA ASP A 365 -5.01 4.03 13.95
C ASP A 365 -4.82 5.52 13.67
N VAL A 366 -3.68 5.87 13.06
CA VAL A 366 -3.28 7.25 12.82
C VAL A 366 -3.61 7.77 11.41
N GLY A 367 -4.35 6.99 10.61
CA GLY A 367 -4.60 7.28 9.20
C GLY A 367 -3.40 6.90 8.32
N ILE A 368 -3.44 7.25 7.02
CA ILE A 368 -2.31 6.96 6.12
C ILE A 368 -1.20 8.00 6.38
N ALA A 369 -0.41 7.78 7.43
CA ALA A 369 0.60 8.71 7.91
C ALA A 369 1.74 7.95 8.61
N GLU A 370 2.60 7.29 7.81
CA GLU A 370 3.64 6.39 8.30
C GLU A 370 4.71 7.14 9.12
N GLU A 371 5.12 8.32 8.68
CA GLU A 371 6.07 9.19 9.38
C GLU A 371 5.54 9.58 10.76
N HIS A 372 4.25 9.98 10.80
CA HIS A 372 3.58 10.29 12.07
C HIS A 372 3.48 9.07 12.98
N ALA A 373 3.18 7.88 12.43
CA ALA A 373 3.10 6.63 13.21
C ALA A 373 4.40 6.34 13.95
N VAL A 374 5.54 6.50 13.29
CA VAL A 374 6.87 6.26 13.89
C VAL A 374 7.20 7.33 14.93
N THR A 375 7.05 8.62 14.61
CA THR A 375 7.33 9.72 15.55
C THR A 375 6.38 9.69 16.76
N PHE A 376 5.10 9.37 16.56
CA PHE A 376 4.13 9.19 17.65
C PHE A 376 4.53 8.02 18.56
N SER A 377 4.98 6.89 17.97
CA SER A 377 5.52 5.76 18.73
C SER A 377 6.74 6.15 19.54
N ALA A 378 7.66 6.95 18.98
CA ALA A 378 8.82 7.48 19.70
C ALA A 378 8.40 8.34 20.91
N GLY A 379 7.39 9.21 20.75
CA GLY A 379 6.83 10.01 21.83
C GLY A 379 6.21 9.15 22.96
N LEU A 380 5.49 8.09 22.60
CA LEU A 380 4.95 7.11 23.55
C LEU A 380 6.06 6.38 24.32
N ALA A 381 7.11 5.94 23.61
CA ALA A 381 8.24 5.26 24.21
C ALA A 381 9.04 6.17 25.14
N ALA A 382 9.27 7.43 24.77
CA ALA A 382 9.90 8.45 25.62
C ALA A 382 9.08 8.73 26.90
N SER A 383 7.77 8.44 26.87
CA SER A 383 6.87 8.57 28.01
C SER A 383 6.69 7.26 28.79
N GLY A 384 7.51 6.24 28.54
CA GLY A 384 7.56 4.98 29.28
C GLY A 384 6.68 3.86 28.73
N MET A 385 5.99 4.06 27.60
CA MET A 385 5.23 3.00 26.95
C MET A 385 6.13 2.04 26.14
N ARG A 386 5.54 0.93 25.69
CA ARG A 386 6.18 -0.07 24.81
C ARG A 386 5.38 -0.19 23.51
N PRO A 387 5.58 0.72 22.55
CA PRO A 387 4.81 0.74 21.32
C PRO A 387 5.27 -0.34 20.34
N PHE A 388 4.28 -1.05 19.78
CA PHE A 388 4.42 -1.92 18.61
C PHE A 388 3.83 -1.18 17.41
N CYS A 389 4.70 -0.63 16.57
CA CYS A 389 4.33 0.14 15.38
C CYS A 389 4.34 -0.78 14.16
N ASN A 390 3.16 -1.16 13.67
CA ASN A 390 3.02 -2.07 12.53
C ASN A 390 2.75 -1.29 11.24
N ILE A 391 3.69 -1.40 10.31
CA ILE A 391 3.65 -0.76 8.99
C ILE A 391 4.10 -1.81 7.96
N TYR A 392 3.49 -1.83 6.76
CA TYR A 392 4.00 -2.69 5.69
C TYR A 392 5.42 -2.30 5.32
N SER A 393 6.27 -3.28 5.06
CA SER A 393 7.69 -3.08 4.77
C SER A 393 7.92 -2.03 3.66
N SER A 394 7.18 -2.12 2.54
CA SER A 394 7.27 -1.13 1.46
C SER A 394 6.80 0.27 1.85
N PHE A 395 5.87 0.42 2.80
CA PHE A 395 5.38 1.71 3.28
C PHE A 395 6.27 2.31 4.37
N MET A 396 6.99 1.47 5.13
CA MET A 396 8.00 1.92 6.10
C MET A 396 9.11 2.76 5.46
N GLN A 397 9.33 2.62 4.15
CA GLN A 397 10.28 3.45 3.40
C GLN A 397 10.03 4.96 3.57
N ARG A 398 8.78 5.40 3.78
CA ARG A 398 8.44 6.80 4.04
C ARG A 398 8.98 7.31 5.36
N ALA A 399 8.99 6.45 6.37
CA ALA A 399 9.39 6.80 7.73
C ALA A 399 10.87 6.50 8.00
N TYR A 400 11.71 6.33 6.96
CA TYR A 400 13.12 5.99 7.11
C TYR A 400 13.87 7.00 7.99
N ASP A 401 13.68 8.31 7.74
CA ASP A 401 14.26 9.38 8.56
C ASP A 401 13.77 9.32 10.01
N ASN A 402 12.46 9.12 10.21
CA ASN A 402 11.87 9.05 11.55
C ASN A 402 12.40 7.85 12.36
N VAL A 403 12.67 6.71 11.71
CA VAL A 403 13.31 5.56 12.36
C VAL A 403 14.73 5.94 12.83
N ILE A 404 15.49 6.65 12.02
CA ILE A 404 16.86 7.07 12.36
C ILE A 404 16.83 8.13 13.45
N HIS A 405 16.17 9.25 13.16
CA HIS A 405 16.23 10.47 13.99
C HIS A 405 15.41 10.35 15.27
N ASP A 406 14.15 9.88 15.15
CA ASP A 406 13.22 9.91 16.28
C ASP A 406 13.33 8.68 17.18
N VAL A 407 13.78 7.54 16.63
CA VAL A 407 13.84 6.27 17.37
C VAL A 407 15.28 5.85 17.66
N ALA A 408 16.11 5.61 16.63
CA ALA A 408 17.41 4.96 16.81
C ALA A 408 18.46 5.84 17.48
N ILE A 409 18.59 7.12 17.08
CA ILE A 409 19.54 8.07 17.69
C ILE A 409 19.22 8.27 19.17
N GLN A 410 17.94 8.21 19.55
CA GLN A 410 17.48 8.42 20.92
C GLN A 410 17.41 7.13 21.74
N ASP A 411 17.73 5.99 21.13
CA ASP A 411 17.68 4.65 21.76
C ASP A 411 16.32 4.33 22.41
N LEU A 412 15.23 4.70 21.74
CA LEU A 412 13.88 4.53 22.27
C LEU A 412 13.36 3.12 22.01
N PRO A 413 12.73 2.46 22.99
CA PRO A 413 12.25 1.07 22.90
C PRO A 413 10.96 0.95 22.07
N VAL A 414 11.03 1.31 20.81
CA VAL A 414 9.96 1.12 19.82
C VAL A 414 10.17 -0.21 19.12
N VAL A 415 9.13 -1.03 19.04
CA VAL A 415 9.12 -2.25 18.24
C VAL A 415 8.49 -1.94 16.88
N LEU A 416 9.32 -1.85 15.85
CA LEU A 416 8.92 -1.60 14.47
C LEU A 416 8.58 -2.93 13.80
N CYS A 417 7.30 -3.19 13.55
CA CYS A 417 6.82 -4.44 12.95
C CYS A 417 6.57 -4.23 11.46
N LEU A 418 7.46 -4.79 10.62
CA LEU A 418 7.39 -4.70 9.17
C LEU A 418 6.62 -5.91 8.63
N ASP A 419 5.33 -5.73 8.46
CA ASP A 419 4.48 -6.71 7.79
C ASP A 419 4.72 -6.68 6.27
N ARG A 420 4.55 -7.77 5.56
CA ARG A 420 4.81 -7.92 4.11
C ARG A 420 6.29 -7.74 3.75
N GLY A 421 7.22 -8.21 4.57
CA GLY A 421 8.62 -8.37 4.18
C GLY A 421 8.75 -9.37 3.00
N GLY A 422 9.71 -9.13 2.10
CA GLY A 422 9.93 -9.97 0.93
C GLY A 422 8.93 -9.76 -0.21
N LEU A 423 8.76 -10.78 -1.04
CA LEU A 423 7.86 -10.75 -2.20
C LEU A 423 6.40 -10.95 -1.76
N VAL A 424 5.54 -9.98 -2.02
CA VAL A 424 4.13 -10.01 -1.59
C VAL A 424 3.16 -10.56 -2.64
N GLY A 425 3.61 -10.71 -3.90
CA GLY A 425 2.82 -11.33 -4.95
C GLY A 425 2.13 -10.36 -5.87
N GLU A 426 0.80 -10.38 -5.91
CA GLU A 426 -0.03 -9.81 -6.98
C GLU A 426 0.01 -8.27 -7.08
N ASP A 427 0.42 -7.56 -6.03
CA ASP A 427 0.53 -6.10 -6.02
C ASP A 427 1.85 -5.59 -6.64
N GLY A 428 2.82 -6.47 -6.83
CA GLY A 428 4.04 -6.21 -7.59
C GLY A 428 5.04 -5.27 -6.92
N ALA A 429 5.89 -4.66 -7.74
CA ALA A 429 7.07 -3.88 -7.32
C ALA A 429 6.78 -2.77 -6.31
N THR A 430 5.59 -2.18 -6.32
CA THR A 430 5.21 -1.10 -5.40
C THR A 430 4.94 -1.58 -3.98
N HIS A 431 4.73 -2.91 -3.80
CA HIS A 431 4.37 -3.50 -2.51
C HIS A 431 5.38 -4.53 -2.01
N HIS A 432 6.34 -4.96 -2.83
CA HIS A 432 7.40 -5.88 -2.39
C HIS A 432 8.25 -5.22 -1.29
N GLY A 433 8.32 -5.86 -0.13
CA GLY A 433 9.12 -5.43 1.02
C GLY A 433 10.55 -5.97 0.94
N VAL A 434 11.27 -5.65 -0.13
CA VAL A 434 12.56 -6.27 -0.45
C VAL A 434 13.77 -5.41 -0.07
N PHE A 435 13.56 -4.14 0.27
CA PHE A 435 14.64 -3.20 0.58
C PHE A 435 14.89 -3.01 2.06
N ASP A 436 14.03 -3.51 2.93
CA ASP A 436 14.03 -3.26 4.37
C ASP A 436 15.34 -3.70 5.05
N MET A 437 15.81 -4.92 4.78
CA MET A 437 17.06 -5.42 5.39
C MET A 437 18.27 -4.58 5.00
N ALA A 438 18.37 -4.20 3.73
CA ALA A 438 19.47 -3.37 3.24
C ALA A 438 19.38 -1.93 3.77
N ALA A 439 18.20 -1.31 3.71
CA ALA A 439 18.01 0.07 4.12
C ALA A 439 18.24 0.26 5.62
N PHE A 440 17.61 -0.55 6.45
CA PHE A 440 17.68 -0.41 7.90
C PHE A 440 18.91 -1.11 8.52
N GLY A 441 19.55 -2.04 7.81
CA GLY A 441 20.78 -2.69 8.23
C GLY A 441 21.94 -1.72 8.51
N ALA A 442 21.93 -0.56 7.85
CA ALA A 442 22.92 0.50 8.05
C ALA A 442 22.70 1.31 9.35
N VAL A 443 21.50 1.28 9.97
CA VAL A 443 21.13 2.15 11.10
C VAL A 443 21.79 1.66 12.40
N PRO A 444 22.68 2.43 13.06
CA PRO A 444 23.31 2.03 14.32
C PRO A 444 22.28 1.80 15.44
N GLY A 445 22.57 0.88 16.36
CA GLY A 445 21.73 0.62 17.55
C GLY A 445 20.41 -0.13 17.27
N LEU A 446 19.97 -0.24 16.02
CA LEU A 446 18.75 -0.94 15.66
C LEU A 446 18.98 -2.45 15.57
N VAL A 447 18.23 -3.24 16.34
CA VAL A 447 18.17 -4.70 16.19
C VAL A 447 17.20 -5.06 15.08
N ILE A 448 17.56 -5.97 14.18
CA ILE A 448 16.69 -6.41 13.07
C ILE A 448 16.60 -7.93 13.07
N ALA A 449 15.40 -8.48 13.20
CA ALA A 449 15.13 -9.90 13.22
C ALA A 449 14.07 -10.31 12.19
N ALA A 450 14.17 -11.55 11.70
CA ALA A 450 13.22 -12.15 10.78
C ALA A 450 12.91 -13.59 11.23
N PRO A 451 11.67 -13.90 11.65
CA PRO A 451 11.27 -15.22 12.09
C PRO A 451 11.22 -16.22 10.92
N MET A 452 11.60 -17.46 11.17
CA MET A 452 11.43 -18.52 10.17
C MET A 452 10.01 -19.14 10.17
N ASP A 453 9.29 -19.04 11.30
CA ASP A 453 7.97 -19.62 11.49
C ASP A 453 7.10 -18.81 12.47
N GLU A 454 5.87 -19.28 12.71
CA GLU A 454 4.86 -18.65 13.57
C GLU A 454 5.32 -18.58 15.04
N ARG A 455 5.91 -19.67 15.55
CA ARG A 455 6.39 -19.72 16.94
C ARG A 455 7.54 -18.74 17.16
N GLU A 456 8.44 -18.65 16.21
CA GLU A 456 9.55 -17.72 16.29
C GLU A 456 9.10 -16.26 16.20
N LEU A 457 8.08 -15.94 15.37
CA LEU A 457 7.47 -14.60 15.34
C LEU A 457 6.97 -14.21 16.74
N ARG A 458 6.22 -15.10 17.39
CA ARG A 458 5.70 -14.89 18.74
C ARG A 458 6.82 -14.62 19.75
N ASN A 459 7.87 -15.43 19.72
CA ASN A 459 9.00 -15.33 20.65
C ASN A 459 9.87 -14.11 20.40
N LEU A 460 10.06 -13.69 19.14
CA LEU A 460 10.78 -12.47 18.80
C LEU A 460 10.01 -11.22 19.21
N MET A 461 8.67 -11.21 19.12
CA MET A 461 7.85 -10.11 19.67
C MET A 461 8.02 -9.98 21.19
N TYR A 462 8.02 -11.12 21.92
CA TYR A 462 8.29 -11.12 23.35
C TYR A 462 9.72 -10.66 23.65
N THR A 463 10.70 -11.12 22.89
CA THR A 463 12.11 -10.69 23.03
C THR A 463 12.25 -9.18 22.79
N ALA A 464 11.61 -8.64 21.76
CA ALA A 464 11.61 -7.21 21.47
C ALA A 464 11.05 -6.37 22.62
N LEU A 465 9.97 -6.84 23.27
CA LEU A 465 9.41 -6.19 24.46
C LEU A 465 10.42 -6.10 25.62
N GLN A 466 11.25 -7.13 25.78
CA GLN A 466 12.19 -7.26 26.89
C GLN A 466 13.53 -6.53 26.67
N THR A 467 13.92 -6.23 25.42
CA THR A 467 15.24 -5.65 25.12
C THR A 467 15.41 -4.22 25.63
N GLY A 468 14.36 -3.41 25.65
CA GLY A 468 14.41 -2.01 26.05
C GLY A 468 15.14 -1.08 25.07
N HIS A 469 15.43 -1.53 23.85
CA HIS A 469 16.12 -0.83 22.77
C HIS A 469 15.28 -0.87 21.48
N PRO A 470 15.58 -0.04 20.45
CA PRO A 470 14.92 -0.11 19.17
C PRO A 470 15.01 -1.50 18.54
N PHE A 471 13.87 -2.06 18.16
CA PHE A 471 13.80 -3.41 17.60
C PHE A 471 12.92 -3.42 16.36
N MET A 472 13.44 -3.94 15.25
CA MET A 472 12.71 -4.12 14.00
C MET A 472 12.48 -5.60 13.76
N LEU A 473 11.23 -5.96 13.51
CA LEU A 473 10.80 -7.33 13.27
C LEU A 473 10.09 -7.39 11.93
N ARG A 474 10.64 -8.13 10.95
CA ARG A 474 10.05 -8.28 9.62
C ARG A 474 9.49 -9.68 9.41
N TYR A 475 8.33 -9.80 8.81
CA TYR A 475 7.67 -11.07 8.49
C TYR A 475 6.85 -10.95 7.19
N PRO A 476 6.61 -12.07 6.45
CA PRO A 476 6.01 -12.02 5.13
C PRO A 476 4.48 -11.91 5.19
N ARG A 477 3.89 -11.64 4.03
CA ARG A 477 2.47 -11.86 3.75
C ARG A 477 2.18 -13.35 3.59
N GLY A 478 1.05 -13.81 4.11
CA GLY A 478 0.54 -15.17 3.88
C GLY A 478 0.59 -16.07 5.10
N CYS A 479 0.38 -17.35 4.87
CA CYS A 479 0.38 -18.37 5.92
C CYS A 479 1.80 -18.78 6.29
N GLY A 480 1.97 -19.23 7.53
CA GLY A 480 3.20 -19.84 8.01
C GLY A 480 3.40 -21.27 7.51
N VAL A 481 4.15 -22.05 8.25
CA VAL A 481 4.46 -23.45 7.96
C VAL A 481 3.67 -24.44 8.84
N GLY A 482 2.80 -23.94 9.72
CA GLY A 482 2.01 -24.74 10.66
C GLY A 482 2.77 -25.08 11.96
N ALA A 483 3.77 -24.29 12.31
CA ALA A 483 4.47 -24.48 13.59
C ALA A 483 3.52 -24.21 14.77
N PRO A 484 3.53 -25.03 15.84
CA PRO A 484 2.75 -24.76 17.05
C PRO A 484 3.19 -23.45 17.70
N TRP A 485 2.27 -22.51 17.90
CA TRP A 485 2.57 -21.21 18.50
C TRP A 485 1.52 -20.75 19.52
N ARG A 486 0.28 -21.20 19.33
CA ARG A 486 -0.83 -20.87 20.22
C ARG A 486 -0.68 -21.68 21.51
N ASP A 487 -0.96 -21.07 22.64
CA ASP A 487 -0.90 -21.70 23.98
C ASP A 487 0.51 -22.18 24.42
N GLU A 488 1.55 -21.93 23.63
CA GLU A 488 2.94 -22.18 23.99
C GLU A 488 3.47 -21.08 24.92
N PRO A 489 4.32 -21.41 25.91
CA PRO A 489 4.96 -20.37 26.73
C PRO A 489 5.88 -19.48 25.87
N PHE A 490 5.98 -18.21 26.24
CA PHE A 490 6.96 -17.32 25.62
C PHE A 490 8.39 -17.75 25.95
N GLU A 491 9.25 -17.75 24.93
CA GLU A 491 10.67 -18.01 25.05
C GLU A 491 11.45 -16.72 24.73
N LEU A 492 12.38 -16.34 25.62
CA LEU A 492 13.28 -15.24 25.38
C LEU A 492 14.43 -15.70 24.46
N LEU A 493 14.46 -15.17 23.25
CA LEU A 493 15.50 -15.52 22.27
C LEU A 493 16.69 -14.57 22.43
N PRO A 494 17.92 -15.08 22.65
CA PRO A 494 19.09 -14.21 22.79
C PRO A 494 19.32 -13.37 21.53
N VAL A 495 19.43 -12.05 21.69
CA VAL A 495 19.68 -11.12 20.57
C VAL A 495 21.00 -11.43 19.89
N GLY A 496 21.01 -11.47 18.55
CA GLY A 496 22.20 -11.77 17.75
C GLY A 496 22.64 -13.22 17.82
N ARG A 497 21.70 -14.16 18.07
CA ARG A 497 21.98 -15.60 18.08
C ARG A 497 21.14 -16.32 17.04
N GLY A 498 21.87 -16.91 16.08
CA GLY A 498 21.33 -17.89 15.17
C GLY A 498 21.19 -19.28 15.81
N ARG A 499 20.77 -20.24 15.01
CA ARG A 499 20.67 -21.65 15.43
C ARG A 499 21.08 -22.60 14.32
N CYS A 500 21.59 -23.76 14.69
CA CYS A 500 21.83 -24.88 13.78
C CYS A 500 20.50 -25.63 13.59
N LEU A 501 20.06 -25.79 12.34
CA LEU A 501 18.89 -26.58 11.96
C LEU A 501 19.31 -27.99 11.54
N ARG A 502 20.49 -28.13 10.97
CA ARG A 502 21.10 -29.40 10.53
C ARG A 502 22.61 -29.31 10.63
N GLU A 503 23.23 -30.32 11.19
CA GLU A 503 24.69 -30.50 11.12
C GLU A 503 25.11 -31.08 9.75
N GLY A 504 26.35 -30.80 9.32
CA GLY A 504 26.94 -31.28 8.09
C GLY A 504 28.40 -30.83 7.95
N GLU A 505 29.13 -31.34 6.93
CA GLU A 505 30.57 -31.10 6.80
C GLU A 505 31.02 -30.57 5.43
N ASP A 506 30.21 -30.71 4.35
CA ASP A 506 30.66 -30.37 2.98
C ASP A 506 30.40 -28.89 2.63
N VAL A 507 29.22 -28.37 2.92
CA VAL A 507 28.76 -27.01 2.57
C VAL A 507 27.84 -26.45 3.65
N ALA A 508 27.97 -25.16 3.96
CA ALA A 508 27.05 -24.50 4.87
C ALA A 508 25.97 -23.69 4.12
N LEU A 509 24.70 -23.89 4.50
CA LEU A 509 23.57 -23.11 4.10
C LEU A 509 23.18 -22.15 5.24
N LEU A 510 23.16 -20.85 4.98
CA LEU A 510 22.71 -19.81 5.92
C LEU A 510 21.42 -19.19 5.39
N THR A 511 20.32 -19.32 6.11
CA THR A 511 19.03 -18.75 5.74
C THR A 511 18.62 -17.64 6.71
N ILE A 512 17.77 -16.73 6.26
CA ILE A 512 17.17 -15.69 7.10
C ILE A 512 15.66 -15.67 6.93
N GLY A 513 14.93 -15.68 8.04
CA GLY A 513 13.48 -15.63 8.04
C GLY A 513 12.85 -16.84 7.34
N THR A 514 11.75 -16.63 6.64
CA THR A 514 10.96 -17.72 6.06
C THR A 514 11.62 -18.45 4.88
N THR A 515 12.76 -17.98 4.39
CA THR A 515 13.57 -18.74 3.40
C THR A 515 14.11 -20.05 4.00
N ALA A 516 14.16 -20.16 5.33
CA ALA A 516 14.58 -21.36 6.03
C ALA A 516 13.72 -22.59 5.67
N ALA A 517 12.43 -22.43 5.42
CA ALA A 517 11.54 -23.54 5.04
C ALA A 517 11.94 -24.18 3.70
N ALA A 518 12.25 -23.37 2.69
CA ALA A 518 12.79 -23.87 1.42
C ALA A 518 14.19 -24.46 1.61
N GLY A 519 15.01 -23.82 2.45
CA GLY A 519 16.34 -24.29 2.79
C GLY A 519 16.34 -25.68 3.44
N VAL A 520 15.43 -25.98 4.38
CA VAL A 520 15.27 -27.30 5.00
C VAL A 520 14.99 -28.36 3.95
N ARG A 521 13.99 -28.14 3.09
CA ARG A 521 13.64 -29.12 2.04
C ARG A 521 14.77 -29.32 1.02
N ALA A 522 15.44 -28.25 0.62
CA ALA A 522 16.58 -28.33 -0.28
C ALA A 522 17.75 -29.12 0.36
N ALA A 523 18.09 -28.83 1.63
CA ALA A 523 19.16 -29.53 2.35
C ALA A 523 18.85 -31.02 2.51
N GLU A 524 17.61 -31.42 2.79
CA GLU A 524 17.20 -32.84 2.84
C GLU A 524 17.39 -33.54 1.49
N ARG A 525 17.03 -32.90 0.39
CA ARG A 525 17.22 -33.46 -0.97
C ARG A 525 18.70 -33.57 -1.33
N VAL A 526 19.49 -32.55 -1.01
CA VAL A 526 20.96 -32.54 -1.24
C VAL A 526 21.62 -33.62 -0.45
N ALA A 527 21.25 -33.84 0.82
CA ALA A 527 21.74 -34.92 1.64
C ALA A 527 21.41 -36.30 1.07
N ALA A 528 20.18 -36.47 0.54
CA ALA A 528 19.79 -37.70 -0.15
C ALA A 528 20.61 -37.93 -1.44
N ALA A 529 21.15 -36.88 -2.06
CA ALA A 529 22.05 -36.93 -3.22
C ALA A 529 23.52 -37.12 -2.85
N GLY A 530 23.85 -37.23 -1.55
CA GLY A 530 25.17 -37.59 -1.06
C GLY A 530 26.10 -36.42 -0.73
N VAL A 531 25.57 -35.21 -0.58
CA VAL A 531 26.32 -34.03 -0.09
C VAL A 531 25.87 -33.71 1.34
N ASP A 532 26.83 -33.59 2.27
CA ASP A 532 26.52 -33.35 3.68
C ASP A 532 26.45 -31.85 3.99
N VAL A 533 25.19 -31.32 4.05
CA VAL A 533 24.88 -29.90 4.21
C VAL A 533 24.66 -29.56 5.67
N ALA A 534 25.42 -28.60 6.19
CA ALA A 534 25.05 -27.90 7.42
C ALA A 534 24.06 -26.77 7.13
N HIS A 535 22.99 -26.66 7.90
CA HIS A 535 21.99 -25.59 7.72
C HIS A 535 21.82 -24.79 9.01
N TYR A 536 21.99 -23.48 8.89
CA TYR A 536 21.85 -22.53 9.98
C TYR A 536 20.78 -21.49 9.64
N ASP A 537 19.90 -21.19 10.60
CA ASP A 537 19.01 -20.04 10.57
C ASP A 537 19.68 -18.87 11.30
N LEU A 538 19.95 -17.79 10.57
CA LEU A 538 20.61 -16.60 11.12
C LEU A 538 19.72 -15.86 12.13
N ARG A 539 18.41 -15.93 11.98
CA ARG A 539 17.38 -15.27 12.81
C ARG A 539 17.49 -13.74 12.85
N TYR A 540 18.72 -13.19 12.95
CA TYR A 540 18.99 -11.76 13.00
C TYR A 540 19.77 -11.29 11.76
N VAL A 541 19.21 -10.25 11.12
CA VAL A 541 19.93 -9.47 10.11
C VAL A 541 21.01 -8.63 10.80
N LYS A 542 20.68 -8.14 12.02
CA LYS A 542 21.55 -7.31 12.84
C LYS A 542 21.17 -7.40 14.33
N PRO A 543 22.15 -7.63 15.24
CA PRO A 543 23.53 -8.01 14.92
C PRO A 543 23.62 -9.45 14.37
N LEU A 544 24.60 -9.72 13.53
CA LEU A 544 24.93 -11.07 13.10
C LEU A 544 25.51 -11.88 14.27
N ASP A 545 25.26 -13.20 14.29
CA ASP A 545 25.90 -14.10 15.24
C ASP A 545 27.38 -14.34 14.86
N GLU A 546 28.28 -13.52 15.38
CA GLU A 546 29.70 -13.61 15.09
C GLU A 546 30.31 -14.94 15.52
N LYS A 547 29.79 -15.61 16.57
CA LYS A 547 30.30 -16.92 17.01
C LYS A 547 29.91 -18.02 16.04
N LEU A 548 28.67 -18.02 15.56
CA LEU A 548 28.20 -18.95 14.54
C LEU A 548 29.00 -18.75 13.24
N LEU A 549 29.17 -17.50 12.79
CA LEU A 549 29.91 -17.19 11.58
C LEU A 549 31.40 -17.59 11.71
N ASP A 550 32.02 -17.40 12.88
CA ASP A 550 33.41 -17.82 13.12
C ASP A 550 33.57 -19.37 13.04
N ASP A 551 32.61 -20.12 13.61
CA ASP A 551 32.58 -21.58 13.49
C ASP A 551 32.38 -22.02 12.03
N VAL A 552 31.42 -21.45 11.34
CA VAL A 552 31.16 -21.69 9.90
C VAL A 552 32.41 -21.37 9.06
N GLY A 553 33.05 -20.23 9.29
CA GLY A 553 34.24 -19.79 8.54
C GLY A 553 35.48 -20.68 8.75
N ARG A 554 35.57 -21.40 9.87
CA ARG A 554 36.64 -22.38 10.13
C ARG A 554 36.36 -23.74 9.51
N ARG A 555 35.08 -24.16 9.49
CA ARG A 555 34.70 -25.52 9.08
C ARG A 555 34.49 -25.62 7.57
N PHE A 556 33.96 -24.59 6.94
CA PHE A 556 33.50 -24.67 5.55
C PHE A 556 34.31 -23.78 4.61
N ARG A 557 34.57 -24.28 3.41
CA ARG A 557 35.18 -23.52 2.30
C ARG A 557 34.13 -22.82 1.46
N ARG A 558 32.92 -23.32 1.48
CA ARG A 558 31.81 -22.82 0.70
C ARG A 558 30.57 -22.61 1.57
N VAL A 559 29.94 -21.45 1.40
CA VAL A 559 28.76 -21.02 2.11
C VAL A 559 27.73 -20.51 1.09
N VAL A 560 26.49 -20.96 1.23
CA VAL A 560 25.36 -20.44 0.46
C VAL A 560 24.48 -19.63 1.42
N THR A 561 24.17 -18.36 1.10
CA THR A 561 23.23 -17.54 1.85
C THR A 561 21.94 -17.38 1.07
N VAL A 562 20.79 -17.40 1.75
CA VAL A 562 19.47 -17.22 1.13
C VAL A 562 18.67 -16.18 1.89
N GLU A 563 18.21 -15.16 1.16
CA GLU A 563 17.41 -14.06 1.69
C GLU A 563 16.26 -13.68 0.75
N ASP A 564 15.14 -13.23 1.30
CA ASP A 564 13.98 -12.71 0.56
C ASP A 564 14.02 -11.16 0.43
N GLY A 565 15.22 -10.62 0.33
CA GLY A 565 15.56 -9.22 0.15
C GLY A 565 16.46 -8.98 -1.06
N CYS A 566 16.75 -7.70 -1.34
CA CYS A 566 17.73 -7.36 -2.36
C CYS A 566 19.13 -7.80 -1.91
N LEU A 567 19.88 -8.44 -2.82
CA LEU A 567 21.24 -8.92 -2.55
C LEU A 567 22.19 -7.77 -2.20
N ARG A 568 22.03 -6.63 -2.89
CA ARG A 568 22.87 -5.46 -2.65
C ARG A 568 22.54 -4.80 -1.30
N GLY A 569 23.52 -4.75 -0.42
CA GLY A 569 23.36 -4.31 0.97
C GLY A 569 22.61 -5.30 1.86
N GLY A 570 22.29 -6.48 1.34
CA GLY A 570 21.55 -7.52 2.06
C GLY A 570 22.42 -8.35 3.00
N VAL A 571 21.83 -9.41 3.53
CA VAL A 571 22.45 -10.28 4.54
C VAL A 571 23.64 -11.05 3.94
N GLY A 572 23.53 -11.52 2.70
CA GLY A 572 24.62 -12.23 2.02
C GLY A 572 25.87 -11.37 1.85
N GLU A 573 25.73 -10.09 1.48
CA GLU A 573 26.87 -9.16 1.44
C GLU A 573 27.43 -8.88 2.84
N ALA A 574 26.57 -8.73 3.85
CA ALA A 574 27.02 -8.52 5.24
C ALA A 574 27.84 -9.70 5.77
N VAL A 575 27.40 -10.93 5.50
CA VAL A 575 28.11 -12.18 5.84
C VAL A 575 29.45 -12.26 5.09
N THR A 576 29.46 -11.98 3.79
CA THR A 576 30.69 -11.96 2.97
C THR A 576 31.71 -10.96 3.50
N ALA A 577 31.25 -9.73 3.78
CA ALA A 577 32.11 -8.71 4.37
C ALA A 577 32.62 -9.07 5.76
N TRP A 578 31.81 -9.78 6.55
CA TRP A 578 32.22 -10.25 7.87
C TRP A 578 33.33 -11.30 7.75
N PHE A 579 33.22 -12.34 6.90
CA PHE A 579 34.26 -13.35 6.68
C PHE A 579 35.54 -12.69 6.18
N SER A 580 35.48 -11.78 5.24
CA SER A 580 36.62 -11.05 4.72
C SER A 580 37.36 -10.28 5.82
N ARG A 581 36.63 -9.53 6.66
CA ARG A 581 37.22 -8.77 7.78
C ARG A 581 37.89 -9.65 8.83
N LYS A 582 37.35 -10.85 9.06
CA LYS A 582 37.92 -11.82 10.03
C LYS A 582 39.01 -12.70 9.44
N GLY A 583 39.29 -12.60 8.14
CA GLY A 583 40.34 -13.37 7.46
C GLY A 583 39.97 -14.81 7.15
N HIS A 584 38.67 -15.15 7.13
CA HIS A 584 38.23 -16.48 6.70
C HIS A 584 38.24 -16.59 5.17
N ALA A 585 38.86 -17.66 4.65
CA ALA A 585 38.92 -17.97 3.22
C ALA A 585 37.71 -18.81 2.80
N VAL A 586 36.54 -18.15 2.73
CA VAL A 586 35.23 -18.76 2.41
C VAL A 586 34.72 -18.21 1.10
N GLU A 587 34.28 -19.07 0.19
CA GLU A 587 33.48 -18.67 -0.97
C GLU A 587 32.03 -18.55 -0.56
N VAL A 588 31.45 -17.34 -0.69
CA VAL A 588 30.05 -17.09 -0.38
C VAL A 588 29.24 -16.92 -1.67
N ARG A 589 28.18 -17.70 -1.81
CA ARG A 589 27.19 -17.58 -2.87
C ARG A 589 25.86 -17.13 -2.27
N SER A 590 25.33 -16.01 -2.75
CA SER A 590 24.10 -15.42 -2.21
C SER A 590 22.95 -15.58 -3.19
N LEU A 591 21.84 -16.14 -2.70
CA LEU A 591 20.57 -16.25 -3.41
C LEU A 591 19.57 -15.25 -2.81
N GLY A 592 18.89 -14.51 -3.67
CA GLY A 592 17.96 -13.46 -3.29
C GLY A 592 17.60 -12.60 -4.50
N ILE A 593 17.09 -11.39 -4.27
CA ILE A 593 16.61 -10.53 -5.35
C ILE A 593 17.78 -9.69 -5.91
N GLY A 594 18.07 -9.89 -7.21
CA GLY A 594 19.09 -9.13 -7.92
C GLY A 594 18.72 -7.65 -8.12
N ASP A 595 19.59 -6.90 -8.80
CA ASP A 595 19.40 -5.47 -9.11
C ASP A 595 18.35 -5.30 -10.23
N THR A 596 17.08 -5.62 -9.93
CA THR A 596 15.97 -5.57 -10.88
C THR A 596 14.64 -5.32 -10.17
N TRP A 597 13.68 -4.71 -10.88
CA TRP A 597 12.30 -4.59 -10.42
C TRP A 597 11.54 -5.88 -10.66
N VAL A 598 11.08 -6.52 -9.58
CA VAL A 598 10.28 -7.74 -9.66
C VAL A 598 8.82 -7.37 -9.97
N SER A 599 8.25 -7.98 -11.00
CA SER A 599 6.86 -7.78 -11.42
C SER A 599 5.89 -8.43 -10.41
N HIS A 600 4.60 -8.44 -10.75
CA HIS A 600 3.55 -9.14 -10.00
C HIS A 600 3.41 -10.59 -10.46
N GLY A 601 2.91 -11.43 -9.57
CA GLY A 601 2.70 -12.87 -9.77
C GLY A 601 2.38 -13.55 -8.45
N THR A 602 2.36 -14.86 -8.37
CA THR A 602 2.32 -15.55 -7.06
C THR A 602 3.70 -15.52 -6.40
N PRO A 603 3.81 -15.48 -5.07
CA PRO A 603 5.11 -15.52 -4.38
C PRO A 603 6.02 -16.66 -4.87
N ALA A 604 5.49 -17.86 -5.08
CA ALA A 604 6.26 -19.00 -5.58
C ALA A 604 6.82 -18.77 -6.99
N GLN A 605 6.02 -18.22 -7.92
CA GLN A 605 6.51 -17.86 -9.25
C GLN A 605 7.62 -16.82 -9.20
N LEU A 606 7.47 -15.83 -8.32
CA LEU A 606 8.44 -14.75 -8.19
C LEU A 606 9.73 -15.20 -7.51
N GLN A 607 9.67 -16.12 -6.52
CA GLN A 607 10.83 -16.73 -5.91
C GLN A 607 11.64 -17.54 -6.93
N ALA A 608 10.96 -18.34 -7.76
CA ALA A 608 11.60 -19.07 -8.85
C ALA A 608 12.24 -18.12 -9.88
N LEU A 609 11.54 -17.04 -10.26
CA LEU A 609 12.06 -16.02 -11.16
C LEU A 609 13.32 -15.33 -10.60
N CYS A 610 13.36 -15.11 -9.29
CA CYS A 610 14.49 -14.49 -8.61
C CYS A 610 15.60 -15.47 -8.22
N GLY A 611 15.43 -16.78 -8.41
CA GLY A 611 16.44 -17.80 -8.22
C GLY A 611 16.76 -18.11 -6.75
N TYR A 612 15.76 -18.03 -5.84
CA TYR A 612 15.94 -18.40 -4.43
C TYR A 612 14.82 -19.31 -3.88
N ASP A 613 14.12 -20.01 -4.76
CA ASP A 613 13.23 -21.11 -4.39
C ASP A 613 13.99 -22.39 -4.05
N GLU A 614 13.27 -23.44 -3.67
CA GLU A 614 13.85 -24.73 -3.27
C GLU A 614 14.75 -25.34 -4.37
N GLU A 615 14.36 -25.27 -5.65
CA GLU A 615 15.14 -25.84 -6.75
C GLU A 615 16.47 -25.11 -6.95
N HIS A 616 16.46 -23.79 -6.93
CA HIS A 616 17.69 -23.00 -7.08
C HIS A 616 18.63 -23.16 -5.88
N ILE A 617 18.07 -23.30 -4.66
CA ILE A 617 18.87 -23.62 -3.46
C ILE A 617 19.52 -25.01 -3.62
N PHE A 618 18.74 -26.01 -4.06
CA PHE A 618 19.25 -27.35 -4.32
C PHE A 618 20.38 -27.32 -5.36
N ASP A 619 20.14 -26.71 -6.51
CA ASP A 619 21.13 -26.61 -7.59
C ASP A 619 22.41 -25.91 -7.14
N GLU A 620 22.29 -24.82 -6.36
CA GLU A 620 23.47 -24.10 -5.84
C GLU A 620 24.25 -24.95 -4.85
N LEU A 621 23.57 -25.66 -3.96
CA LEU A 621 24.26 -26.56 -2.99
C LEU A 621 24.97 -27.76 -3.66
N MET A 622 24.42 -28.25 -4.77
CA MET A 622 25.00 -29.37 -5.53
C MET A 622 26.24 -28.99 -6.37
N LYS A 623 26.49 -27.70 -6.62
CA LYS A 623 27.68 -27.23 -7.33
C LYS A 623 28.93 -27.62 -6.52
N LYS A 624 29.99 -28.12 -7.22
CA LYS A 624 31.24 -28.52 -6.59
C LYS A 624 32.19 -27.35 -6.41
#